data_fb57b425c8bb60976399fcfcdfbaaf18
#
_entry.id   fb57b425c8bb60976399fcfcdfbaaf18
#
_cell.length_a   1.000
_cell.length_b   1.000
_cell.length_c   1.000
_cell.angle_alpha   90.00
_cell.angle_beta   90.00
_cell.angle_gamma   90.00
#
_symmetry.space_group_name_H-M   'P 1'
#
loop_
_entity.id
_entity.type
_entity.pdbx_description
1 polymer ?
#
loop_
_entity_poly.entity_id
_entity_poly.type
_entity_poly.pdbx_seq_one_letter_code
_entity_poly.pdbx_strand_id
1 'polypeptide(L)'
;SEKSARNIHVIQAREPIQWQDNGDQVAIMLEAWDNKDRWIASVDFDQKALVSQHRLHDDAWINYTFNELGWLDNADSLYYLSEESGYAHLYVKPLTGKAKALTSGNFEVNDLTVSADEKSIYFKANKKHPGIYEIYKVDVDSAQVTALTNLGGMNDYALSPDESKLLIQHSEITMPPELYVKDITNNVEAIQLTHTVSEAFLAMPWSAPNVVAIASSHQEQPIYSKVYLPKGYDQNTNKNKAVMFSHGAGYLQNSHLGWSGYFREYMFHSMLVQQGYVVIDMDYRASKGYGRDWRTAIYRHMGKPEVQDMRDGVNWLVENANVDAKRVGTYGGSYGGFLTLMSMFTAPDLFQSGSALRLVSDWAYYNHGYTANILNMPGDDPIAYERSSPIYFAEGLEKPLLINAPMVDDNVFFQDTVRLVQRLIELEKQDFETAIYPVEPHGFVQPSSWLNEYRRIYKLFENTL
;
A
#
# COMPACT_ATOMS: atom_id res chain seq x y z
N SER A 1 8.12 -3.04 40.80
CA SER A 1 8.26 -3.82 39.56
C SER A 1 9.40 -3.23 38.76
N GLU A 2 10.48 -3.98 38.58
CA GLU A 2 11.54 -3.64 37.66
C GLU A 2 10.91 -3.53 36.26
N LYS A 3 10.91 -2.33 35.69
CA LYS A 3 10.61 -2.15 34.25
C LYS A 3 11.72 -2.87 33.50
N SER A 4 11.43 -3.98 32.84
CA SER A 4 12.39 -4.61 31.95
C SER A 4 12.86 -3.55 30.93
N ALA A 5 14.18 -3.43 30.76
CA ALA A 5 14.75 -2.51 29.79
C ALA A 5 14.25 -2.94 28.39
N ARG A 6 13.63 -2.03 27.63
CA ARG A 6 13.24 -2.26 26.23
C ARG A 6 14.49 -2.31 25.37
N ASN A 7 14.56 -3.28 24.48
CA ASN A 7 15.62 -3.34 23.49
C ASN A 7 15.41 -2.24 22.46
N ILE A 8 16.48 -1.50 22.16
CA ILE A 8 16.51 -0.39 21.22
C ILE A 8 17.63 -0.68 20.21
N HIS A 9 17.41 -0.40 18.95
CA HIS A 9 18.41 -0.53 17.87
C HIS A 9 18.35 0.66 16.91
N VAL A 10 19.40 0.81 16.10
CA VAL A 10 19.40 1.78 15.00
C VAL A 10 18.42 1.31 13.95
N ILE A 11 17.50 2.18 13.53
CA ILE A 11 16.47 1.84 12.56
C ILE A 11 17.10 1.43 11.21
N GLN A 12 16.49 0.46 10.55
CA GLN A 12 16.87 0.07 9.19
C GLN A 12 16.27 1.06 8.17
N ALA A 13 16.77 2.30 8.19
CA ALA A 13 16.45 3.32 7.22
C ALA A 13 17.59 3.48 6.21
N ARG A 14 17.34 4.20 5.11
CA ARG A 14 18.37 4.43 4.08
C ARG A 14 19.59 5.13 4.65
N GLU A 15 19.38 6.11 5.52
CA GLU A 15 20.44 6.92 6.14
C GLU A 15 20.08 7.22 7.61
N PRO A 16 20.17 6.23 8.52
CA PRO A 16 19.72 6.39 9.89
C PRO A 16 20.65 7.24 10.76
N ILE A 17 21.85 7.55 10.28
CA ILE A 17 22.87 8.36 10.94
C ILE A 17 23.22 9.52 10.03
N GLN A 18 22.99 10.74 10.49
CA GLN A 18 23.19 11.97 9.73
C GLN A 18 24.17 12.88 10.45
N TRP A 19 25.31 13.12 9.80
CA TRP A 19 26.26 14.15 10.25
C TRP A 19 25.83 15.51 9.73
N GLN A 20 26.05 16.53 10.55
CA GLN A 20 26.05 17.90 10.10
C GLN A 20 27.28 18.16 9.21
N ASP A 21 27.18 18.99 8.19
CA ASP A 21 28.28 19.20 7.22
C ASP A 21 29.58 19.69 7.84
N ASN A 22 29.50 20.51 8.90
CA ASN A 22 30.66 20.98 9.67
C ASN A 22 31.30 19.89 10.54
N GLY A 23 30.68 18.72 10.70
CA GLY A 23 31.16 17.61 11.50
C GLY A 23 30.98 17.73 13.01
N ASP A 24 30.34 18.79 13.51
CA ASP A 24 30.21 19.05 14.95
C ASP A 24 29.07 18.27 15.60
N GLN A 25 28.03 17.96 14.85
CA GLN A 25 26.84 17.28 15.35
C GLN A 25 26.52 16.02 14.53
N VAL A 26 25.93 15.05 15.20
CA VAL A 26 25.37 13.86 14.55
C VAL A 26 24.00 13.55 15.13
N ALA A 27 23.06 13.22 14.27
CA ALA A 27 21.74 12.72 14.65
C ALA A 27 21.61 11.24 14.29
N ILE A 28 20.91 10.48 15.13
CA ILE A 28 20.69 9.05 14.97
C ILE A 28 19.20 8.76 15.11
N MET A 29 18.66 7.98 14.22
CA MET A 29 17.30 7.46 14.34
C MET A 29 17.31 6.06 14.95
N LEU A 30 16.58 5.89 16.04
CA LEU A 30 16.49 4.67 16.82
C LEU A 30 15.04 4.19 16.89
N GLU A 31 14.82 2.88 16.95
CA GLU A 31 13.51 2.31 17.19
C GLU A 31 13.54 1.25 18.30
N ALA A 32 12.39 1.08 18.96
CA ALA A 32 12.20 0.00 19.89
C ALA A 32 12.01 -1.33 19.15
N TRP A 33 12.51 -2.42 19.71
CA TRP A 33 12.38 -3.76 19.13
C TRP A 33 10.92 -4.20 18.88
N ASP A 34 9.99 -3.67 19.70
CA ASP A 34 8.55 -3.91 19.52
C ASP A 34 7.90 -2.96 18.49
N ASN A 35 8.68 -2.12 17.83
CA ASN A 35 8.27 -1.16 16.81
C ASN A 35 7.16 -0.18 17.22
N LYS A 36 7.04 0.13 18.51
CA LYS A 36 6.05 1.07 19.05
C LYS A 36 6.61 2.45 19.37
N ASP A 37 7.91 2.59 19.37
CA ASP A 37 8.59 3.87 19.60
C ASP A 37 9.74 4.07 18.62
N ARG A 38 9.85 5.28 18.10
CA ARG A 38 10.98 5.77 17.32
C ARG A 38 11.53 7.03 17.96
N TRP A 39 12.85 7.10 18.11
CA TRP A 39 13.53 8.29 18.59
C TRP A 39 14.45 8.87 17.50
N ILE A 40 14.51 10.20 17.48
CA ILE A 40 15.63 10.93 16.87
C ILE A 40 16.46 11.46 18.05
N ALA A 41 17.73 11.16 18.07
CA ALA A 41 18.65 11.59 19.12
C ALA A 41 19.89 12.26 18.51
N SER A 42 20.36 13.35 19.09
CA SER A 42 21.68 13.89 18.83
C SER A 42 22.71 13.29 19.76
N VAL A 43 23.99 13.28 19.37
CA VAL A 43 25.09 12.80 20.20
C VAL A 43 25.77 13.97 20.90
N ASP A 44 25.79 13.96 22.21
CA ASP A 44 26.63 14.82 23.03
C ASP A 44 27.99 14.14 23.22
N PHE A 45 29.00 14.60 22.51
CA PHE A 45 30.35 14.01 22.53
C PHE A 45 31.07 14.26 23.85
N ASP A 46 30.81 15.38 24.53
CA ASP A 46 31.43 15.73 25.80
C ASP A 46 30.93 14.86 26.95
N GLN A 47 29.59 14.68 27.01
CA GLN A 47 28.95 13.84 28.01
C GLN A 47 28.91 12.36 27.61
N LYS A 48 29.28 12.03 26.36
CA LYS A 48 29.19 10.68 25.78
C LYS A 48 27.79 10.08 25.93
N ALA A 49 26.79 10.87 25.59
CA ALA A 49 25.38 10.55 25.80
C ALA A 49 24.54 10.86 24.56
N LEU A 50 23.40 10.18 24.47
CA LEU A 50 22.36 10.52 23.49
C LEU A 50 21.37 11.52 24.10
N VAL A 51 21.10 12.59 23.38
CA VAL A 51 20.11 13.60 23.75
C VAL A 51 18.88 13.40 22.87
N SER A 52 17.74 13.02 23.45
CA SER A 52 16.49 12.83 22.71
C SER A 52 16.00 14.14 22.12
N GLN A 53 15.88 14.20 20.81
CA GLN A 53 15.37 15.33 20.05
C GLN A 53 13.91 15.18 19.71
N HIS A 54 13.45 13.95 19.41
CA HIS A 54 12.07 13.62 19.10
C HIS A 54 11.76 12.19 19.52
N ARG A 55 10.51 11.94 19.95
CA ARG A 55 9.97 10.60 20.18
C ARG A 55 8.60 10.51 19.52
N LEU A 56 8.44 9.56 18.64
CA LEU A 56 7.14 9.14 18.13
C LEU A 56 6.74 7.85 18.83
N HIS A 57 5.50 7.78 19.32
CA HIS A 57 4.91 6.58 19.92
C HIS A 57 3.61 6.23 19.21
N ASP A 58 3.38 4.95 18.99
CA ASP A 58 2.12 4.40 18.50
C ASP A 58 1.81 3.11 19.25
N ASP A 59 0.59 2.97 19.77
CA ASP A 59 0.16 1.76 20.49
C ASP A 59 0.10 0.52 19.60
N ALA A 60 -0.08 0.72 18.26
CA ALA A 60 0.00 -0.34 17.25
C ALA A 60 1.45 -0.53 16.79
N TRP A 61 1.91 0.26 15.83
CA TRP A 61 3.30 0.27 15.36
C TRP A 61 3.65 1.53 14.58
N ILE A 62 4.92 1.91 14.62
CA ILE A 62 5.49 3.02 13.85
C ILE A 62 5.62 2.61 12.37
N ASN A 63 5.29 3.52 11.46
CA ASN A 63 5.50 3.31 10.05
C ASN A 63 6.99 3.39 9.69
N TYR A 64 7.52 2.32 9.12
CA TYR A 64 8.92 2.24 8.71
C TYR A 64 9.22 2.92 7.36
N THR A 65 8.21 3.46 6.67
CA THR A 65 8.40 4.15 5.37
C THR A 65 8.64 5.64 5.50
N PHE A 66 8.30 6.27 6.62
CA PHE A 66 8.44 7.72 6.84
C PHE A 66 9.60 8.02 7.81
N ASN A 67 10.80 7.57 7.44
CA ASN A 67 12.01 7.67 8.26
C ASN A 67 13.04 8.62 7.64
N GLU A 68 12.60 9.64 6.93
CA GLU A 68 13.48 10.69 6.41
C GLU A 68 13.90 11.64 7.52
N LEU A 69 15.20 11.90 7.61
CA LEU A 69 15.88 12.73 8.61
C LEU A 69 17.07 13.42 7.96
N GLY A 70 17.33 14.66 8.31
CA GLY A 70 18.55 15.37 7.93
C GLY A 70 18.73 16.68 8.69
N TRP A 71 19.76 17.44 8.31
CA TRP A 71 20.13 18.72 8.92
C TRP A 71 19.77 19.91 8.03
N LEU A 72 19.39 20.99 8.67
CA LEU A 72 19.50 22.35 8.16
C LEU A 72 20.71 22.98 8.88
N ASP A 73 21.87 22.92 8.21
CA ASP A 73 23.18 23.23 8.83
C ASP A 73 23.27 24.68 9.26
N ASN A 74 22.75 25.60 8.45
CA ASN A 74 22.73 27.04 8.73
C ASN A 74 21.91 27.42 9.98
N ALA A 75 20.99 26.55 10.40
CA ALA A 75 20.07 26.81 11.50
C ALA A 75 20.26 25.87 12.71
N ASP A 76 21.27 24.99 12.72
CA ASP A 76 21.48 23.94 13.72
C ASP A 76 20.16 23.18 14.03
N SER A 77 19.43 22.85 12.99
CA SER A 77 18.09 22.27 13.10
C SER A 77 17.99 20.95 12.36
N LEU A 78 17.21 20.02 12.91
CA LEU A 78 16.83 18.79 12.25
C LEU A 78 15.56 19.01 11.43
N TYR A 79 15.47 18.41 10.24
CA TYR A 79 14.21 18.17 9.56
C TYR A 79 13.89 16.68 9.55
N TYR A 80 12.63 16.33 9.65
CA TYR A 80 12.21 14.92 9.67
C TYR A 80 10.73 14.74 9.34
N LEU A 81 10.36 13.51 8.96
CA LEU A 81 8.96 13.09 8.82
C LEU A 81 8.45 12.46 10.10
N SER A 82 7.19 12.75 10.44
CA SER A 82 6.50 12.15 11.58
C SER A 82 5.00 12.02 11.32
N GLU A 83 4.42 10.91 11.77
CA GLU A 83 2.96 10.66 11.77
C GLU A 83 2.27 11.09 13.08
N GLU A 84 2.90 11.91 13.91
CA GLU A 84 2.36 12.32 15.22
C GLU A 84 1.00 13.01 15.14
N SER A 85 0.69 13.64 14.00
CA SER A 85 -0.61 14.28 13.72
C SER A 85 -1.64 13.38 13.02
N GLY A 86 -1.32 12.09 12.80
CA GLY A 86 -2.17 11.13 12.11
C GLY A 86 -1.81 10.91 10.63
N TYR A 87 -1.06 11.83 10.02
CA TYR A 87 -0.48 11.72 8.68
C TYR A 87 1.00 12.03 8.71
N ALA A 88 1.77 11.51 7.75
CA ALA A 88 3.20 11.82 7.64
C ALA A 88 3.39 13.27 7.20
N HIS A 89 3.92 14.10 8.08
CA HIS A 89 4.21 15.51 7.84
C HIS A 89 5.66 15.85 8.11
N LEU A 90 6.11 16.94 7.47
CA LEU A 90 7.44 17.49 7.62
C LEU A 90 7.50 18.42 8.83
N TYR A 91 8.50 18.19 9.66
CA TYR A 91 8.82 18.98 10.84
C TYR A 91 10.25 19.52 10.77
N VAL A 92 10.47 20.68 11.35
CA VAL A 92 11.79 21.25 11.63
C VAL A 92 11.92 21.47 13.13
N LYS A 93 13.09 21.10 13.70
CA LYS A 93 13.35 21.23 15.13
C LYS A 93 14.77 21.75 15.38
N PRO A 94 14.94 22.96 15.93
CA PRO A 94 16.21 23.41 16.49
C PRO A 94 16.67 22.47 17.60
N LEU A 95 17.97 22.23 17.74
CA LEU A 95 18.51 21.37 18.82
C LEU A 95 18.03 21.83 20.21
N THR A 96 17.94 23.13 20.42
CA THR A 96 17.45 23.75 21.67
C THR A 96 16.10 24.43 21.44
N GLY A 97 15.03 23.67 21.26
CA GLY A 97 13.72 24.30 20.99
C GLY A 97 12.62 23.28 20.77
N LYS A 98 11.45 23.77 20.39
CA LYS A 98 10.30 22.94 20.02
C LYS A 98 10.29 22.67 18.53
N ALA A 99 9.79 21.52 18.14
CA ALA A 99 9.51 21.20 16.75
C ALA A 99 8.39 22.13 16.20
N LYS A 100 8.51 22.47 14.92
CA LYS A 100 7.54 23.21 14.14
C LYS A 100 7.13 22.34 12.96
N ALA A 101 5.84 22.10 12.80
CA ALA A 101 5.29 21.49 11.60
C ALA A 101 5.37 22.47 10.42
N LEU A 102 5.97 22.05 9.31
CA LEU A 102 5.98 22.81 8.07
C LEU A 102 4.81 22.43 7.15
N THR A 103 4.24 21.24 7.32
CA THR A 103 3.07 20.78 6.59
C THR A 103 2.01 20.25 7.55
N SER A 104 0.74 20.31 7.16
CA SER A 104 -0.37 19.80 7.94
C SER A 104 -1.60 19.53 7.07
N GLY A 105 -2.48 18.63 7.49
CA GLY A 105 -3.71 18.27 6.80
C GLY A 105 -3.87 16.76 6.64
N ASN A 106 -4.89 16.33 5.87
CA ASN A 106 -5.20 14.92 5.63
C ASN A 106 -4.49 14.43 4.36
N PHE A 107 -3.16 14.41 4.37
CA PHE A 107 -2.31 13.94 3.27
C PHE A 107 -0.94 13.51 3.78
N GLU A 108 -0.23 12.71 3.00
CA GLU A 108 1.12 12.21 3.32
C GLU A 108 2.18 12.97 2.53
N VAL A 109 3.30 13.26 3.19
CA VAL A 109 4.52 13.87 2.65
C VAL A 109 5.62 12.83 2.59
N ASN A 110 6.39 12.79 1.50
CA ASN A 110 7.57 11.95 1.34
C ASN A 110 8.54 12.53 0.30
N ASP A 111 9.69 11.87 0.11
CA ASP A 111 10.73 12.22 -0.86
C ASP A 111 11.20 13.67 -0.71
N LEU A 112 11.86 13.96 0.41
CA LEU A 112 12.33 15.28 0.76
C LEU A 112 13.64 15.65 0.02
N THR A 113 13.74 16.89 -0.45
CA THR A 113 14.98 17.48 -0.98
C THR A 113 15.14 18.89 -0.45
N VAL A 114 16.20 19.14 0.31
CA VAL A 114 16.50 20.48 0.85
C VAL A 114 17.15 21.35 -0.24
N SER A 115 16.75 22.61 -0.34
CA SER A 115 17.39 23.58 -1.24
C SER A 115 18.82 23.89 -0.80
N ALA A 116 19.68 24.27 -1.73
CA ALA A 116 21.09 24.57 -1.46
C ALA A 116 21.29 25.73 -0.46
N ASP A 117 20.33 26.66 -0.38
CA ASP A 117 20.32 27.76 0.60
C ASP A 117 19.59 27.42 1.91
N GLU A 118 19.08 26.20 2.02
CA GLU A 118 18.31 25.63 3.16
C GLU A 118 17.03 26.41 3.55
N LYS A 119 16.57 27.31 2.69
CA LYS A 119 15.36 28.08 2.94
C LYS A 119 14.09 27.38 2.50
N SER A 120 14.21 26.31 1.74
CA SER A 120 13.10 25.58 1.21
C SER A 120 13.34 24.07 1.26
N ILE A 121 12.24 23.31 1.40
CA ILE A 121 12.26 21.85 1.26
C ILE A 121 11.25 21.48 0.18
N TYR A 122 11.71 20.74 -0.83
CA TYR A 122 10.89 20.15 -1.88
C TYR A 122 10.41 18.79 -1.41
N PHE A 123 9.20 18.42 -1.81
CA PHE A 123 8.61 17.13 -1.39
C PHE A 123 7.50 16.68 -2.34
N LYS A 124 7.20 15.39 -2.28
CA LYS A 124 6.03 14.79 -2.92
C LYS A 124 4.90 14.61 -1.91
N ALA A 125 3.65 14.87 -2.31
CA ALA A 125 2.49 14.68 -1.45
C ALA A 125 1.21 14.40 -2.22
N ASN A 126 0.28 13.68 -1.57
CA ASN A 126 -1.05 13.38 -2.10
C ASN A 126 -2.13 14.37 -1.59
N LYS A 127 -1.76 15.66 -1.55
CA LYS A 127 -2.57 16.73 -0.93
C LYS A 127 -3.93 16.98 -1.60
N LYS A 128 -4.03 16.81 -2.93
CA LYS A 128 -5.27 17.08 -3.68
C LYS A 128 -6.28 15.94 -3.59
N HIS A 129 -5.78 14.74 -3.64
CA HIS A 129 -6.54 13.50 -3.66
C HIS A 129 -5.62 12.37 -3.21
N PRO A 130 -6.05 11.41 -2.38
CA PRO A 130 -5.18 10.34 -1.90
C PRO A 130 -4.43 9.57 -3.00
N GLY A 131 -5.02 9.46 -4.18
CA GLY A 131 -4.43 8.77 -5.34
C GLY A 131 -3.68 9.66 -6.33
N ILE A 132 -3.44 10.95 -6.03
CA ILE A 132 -2.70 11.90 -6.88
C ILE A 132 -1.49 12.43 -6.11
N TYR A 133 -0.29 12.19 -6.62
CA TYR A 133 0.94 12.69 -6.00
C TYR A 133 1.56 13.77 -6.86
N GLU A 134 1.64 14.97 -6.30
CA GLU A 134 2.24 16.15 -6.92
C GLU A 134 3.49 16.60 -6.15
N ILE A 135 4.28 17.45 -6.78
CA ILE A 135 5.50 18.01 -6.21
C ILE A 135 5.20 19.40 -5.64
N TYR A 136 5.67 19.62 -4.44
CA TYR A 136 5.50 20.85 -3.68
C TYR A 136 6.85 21.36 -3.20
N LYS A 137 6.84 22.63 -2.78
CA LYS A 137 7.92 23.27 -2.05
C LYS A 137 7.33 23.98 -0.83
N VAL A 138 8.02 23.88 0.32
CA VAL A 138 7.68 24.65 1.51
C VAL A 138 8.83 25.57 1.90
N ASP A 139 8.51 26.81 2.23
CA ASP A 139 9.45 27.76 2.84
C ASP A 139 9.62 27.43 4.33
N VAL A 140 10.85 27.27 4.79
CA VAL A 140 11.19 26.80 6.15
C VAL A 140 10.74 27.80 7.22
N ASP A 141 10.91 29.12 6.94
CA ASP A 141 10.61 30.16 7.90
C ASP A 141 9.11 30.41 8.04
N SER A 142 8.41 30.59 6.92
CA SER A 142 6.98 30.93 6.91
C SER A 142 6.05 29.70 6.93
N ALA A 143 6.56 28.50 6.61
CA ALA A 143 5.78 27.29 6.36
C ALA A 143 4.77 27.43 5.21
N GLN A 144 5.02 28.36 4.27
CA GLN A 144 4.18 28.52 3.09
C GLN A 144 4.46 27.41 2.08
N VAL A 145 3.42 26.61 1.77
CA VAL A 145 3.49 25.52 0.79
C VAL A 145 3.06 26.01 -0.59
N THR A 146 3.88 25.77 -1.60
CA THR A 146 3.63 26.09 -3.01
C THR A 146 3.61 24.82 -3.84
N ALA A 147 2.58 24.62 -4.67
CA ALA A 147 2.53 23.53 -5.63
C ALA A 147 3.42 23.84 -6.83
N LEU A 148 4.30 22.91 -7.20
CA LEU A 148 5.18 23.04 -8.35
C LEU A 148 4.63 22.31 -9.57
N THR A 149 3.80 21.28 -9.38
CA THR A 149 3.15 20.51 -10.46
C THR A 149 1.64 20.46 -10.29
N ASN A 150 0.96 20.17 -11.39
CA ASN A 150 -0.46 19.91 -11.47
C ASN A 150 -0.75 18.97 -12.65
N LEU A 151 -0.05 17.86 -12.69
CA LEU A 151 -0.11 16.90 -13.80
C LEU A 151 -1.20 15.84 -13.59
N GLY A 152 -1.63 15.65 -12.35
CA GLY A 152 -2.44 14.49 -11.98
C GLY A 152 -1.59 13.22 -11.87
N GLY A 153 -2.21 12.07 -11.72
CA GLY A 153 -1.53 10.79 -11.70
C GLY A 153 -0.50 10.62 -10.57
N MET A 154 0.59 9.93 -10.90
CA MET A 154 1.73 9.72 -9.99
C MET A 154 2.96 10.43 -10.57
N ASN A 155 3.63 11.22 -9.72
CA ASN A 155 4.80 11.99 -10.08
C ASN A 155 5.93 11.74 -9.10
N ASP A 156 7.06 11.26 -9.61
CA ASP A 156 8.35 11.26 -8.91
C ASP A 156 9.23 12.35 -9.50
N TYR A 157 10.24 12.85 -8.76
CA TYR A 157 11.02 13.98 -9.23
C TYR A 157 12.50 13.88 -8.88
N ALA A 158 13.30 14.59 -9.66
CA ALA A 158 14.65 14.98 -9.32
C ALA A 158 14.81 16.48 -9.58
N LEU A 159 15.37 17.20 -8.59
CA LEU A 159 15.66 18.62 -8.69
C LEU A 159 16.99 18.81 -9.44
N SER A 160 17.07 19.78 -10.38
CA SER A 160 18.34 20.13 -11.03
C SER A 160 19.29 20.77 -10.02
N PRO A 161 20.63 20.64 -10.20
CA PRO A 161 21.61 21.21 -9.27
C PRO A 161 21.53 22.73 -9.09
N ASP A 162 21.03 23.44 -10.10
CA ASP A 162 20.79 24.89 -10.07
C ASP A 162 19.39 25.26 -9.58
N GLU A 163 18.58 24.25 -9.19
CA GLU A 163 17.21 24.36 -8.70
C GLU A 163 16.24 25.09 -9.64
N SER A 164 16.57 25.18 -10.92
CA SER A 164 15.74 25.83 -11.92
C SER A 164 14.70 24.90 -12.54
N LYS A 165 14.91 23.57 -12.47
CA LYS A 165 14.10 22.57 -13.16
C LYS A 165 13.81 21.34 -12.31
N LEU A 166 12.69 20.71 -12.59
CA LEU A 166 12.35 19.37 -12.17
C LEU A 166 12.41 18.42 -13.38
N LEU A 167 13.16 17.32 -13.24
CA LEU A 167 12.95 16.12 -14.05
C LEU A 167 11.86 15.31 -13.35
N ILE A 168 10.79 14.99 -14.06
CA ILE A 168 9.60 14.34 -13.49
C ILE A 168 9.40 13.00 -14.19
N GLN A 169 9.21 11.94 -13.41
CA GLN A 169 8.67 10.69 -13.90
C GLN A 169 7.17 10.70 -13.65
N HIS A 170 6.39 10.92 -14.71
CA HIS A 170 4.93 11.03 -14.65
C HIS A 170 4.26 9.80 -15.23
N SER A 171 3.18 9.35 -14.59
CA SER A 171 2.32 8.29 -15.10
C SER A 171 0.86 8.58 -14.83
N GLU A 172 0.00 8.04 -15.70
CA GLU A 172 -1.45 8.06 -15.53
C GLU A 172 -2.01 6.65 -15.40
N ILE A 173 -3.28 6.54 -15.05
CA ILE A 173 -3.92 5.25 -14.76
C ILE A 173 -3.86 4.25 -15.93
N THR A 174 -3.83 4.76 -17.16
CA THR A 174 -3.75 3.97 -18.41
C THR A 174 -2.43 4.15 -19.17
N MET A 175 -1.52 4.97 -18.64
CA MET A 175 -0.25 5.30 -19.30
C MET A 175 0.94 5.00 -18.39
N PRO A 176 1.84 4.10 -18.82
CA PRO A 176 3.10 3.85 -18.14
C PRO A 176 3.94 5.11 -17.93
N PRO A 177 4.91 5.09 -16.99
CA PRO A 177 5.73 6.25 -16.69
C PRO A 177 6.53 6.75 -17.90
N GLU A 178 6.53 8.07 -18.08
CA GLU A 178 7.35 8.79 -19.04
C GLU A 178 8.09 9.94 -18.35
N LEU A 179 9.20 10.40 -18.91
CA LEU A 179 9.97 11.51 -18.38
C LEU A 179 9.48 12.85 -18.93
N TYR A 180 9.37 13.81 -18.03
CA TYR A 180 9.01 15.19 -18.30
C TYR A 180 10.05 16.13 -17.69
N VAL A 181 10.19 17.32 -18.23
CA VAL A 181 10.95 18.41 -17.63
C VAL A 181 10.06 19.62 -17.42
N LYS A 182 10.17 20.25 -16.25
CA LYS A 182 9.47 21.48 -15.90
C LYS A 182 10.44 22.55 -15.43
N ASP A 183 10.40 23.74 -16.05
CA ASP A 183 11.06 24.93 -15.52
C ASP A 183 10.18 25.49 -14.39
N ILE A 184 10.73 25.53 -13.16
CA ILE A 184 10.00 25.97 -11.97
C ILE A 184 10.28 27.43 -11.62
N THR A 185 11.26 28.07 -12.25
CA THR A 185 11.54 29.51 -12.06
C THR A 185 10.57 30.37 -12.86
N ASN A 186 10.26 29.95 -14.07
CA ASN A 186 9.34 30.66 -14.99
C ASN A 186 7.91 30.10 -14.97
N ASN A 187 7.66 29.06 -14.16
CA ASN A 187 6.37 28.38 -14.05
C ASN A 187 5.78 27.95 -15.40
N VAL A 188 6.64 27.46 -16.30
CA VAL A 188 6.25 26.93 -17.61
C VAL A 188 5.64 25.55 -17.47
N GLU A 189 4.71 25.16 -18.33
CA GLU A 189 4.14 23.81 -18.37
C GLU A 189 5.22 22.75 -18.56
N ALA A 190 5.00 21.56 -18.00
CA ALA A 190 5.93 20.44 -18.15
C ALA A 190 5.94 19.93 -19.60
N ILE A 191 7.11 19.62 -20.10
CA ILE A 191 7.35 19.13 -21.46
C ILE A 191 7.74 17.65 -21.38
N GLN A 192 7.03 16.79 -22.10
CA GLN A 192 7.35 15.38 -22.22
C GLN A 192 8.66 15.20 -23.01
N LEU A 193 9.57 14.38 -22.48
CA LEU A 193 10.88 14.10 -23.08
C LEU A 193 10.95 12.72 -23.72
N THR A 194 10.20 11.74 -23.19
CA THR A 194 10.25 10.36 -23.67
C THR A 194 8.90 9.89 -24.18
N HIS A 195 8.93 8.94 -25.12
CA HIS A 195 7.76 8.28 -25.71
C HIS A 195 8.12 6.78 -25.83
N THR A 196 8.19 6.08 -24.69
CA THR A 196 8.68 4.69 -24.63
C THR A 196 7.57 3.67 -24.81
N VAL A 197 6.31 4.09 -24.71
CA VAL A 197 5.16 3.20 -24.84
C VAL A 197 5.01 2.75 -26.30
N SER A 198 4.95 1.43 -26.53
CA SER A 198 4.86 0.88 -27.89
C SER A 198 3.51 1.16 -28.55
N GLU A 199 3.52 1.30 -29.89
CA GLU A 199 2.28 1.43 -30.69
C GLU A 199 1.33 0.24 -30.47
N ALA A 200 1.87 -0.97 -30.28
CA ALA A 200 1.08 -2.16 -30.00
C ALA A 200 0.31 -2.04 -28.68
N PHE A 201 0.93 -1.46 -27.64
CA PHE A 201 0.26 -1.19 -26.38
C PHE A 201 -0.83 -0.13 -26.54
N LEU A 202 -0.54 0.96 -27.24
CA LEU A 202 -1.49 2.06 -27.46
C LEU A 202 -2.71 1.63 -28.31
N ALA A 203 -2.53 0.65 -29.19
CA ALA A 203 -3.62 0.09 -30.01
C ALA A 203 -4.55 -0.88 -29.26
N MET A 204 -4.18 -1.30 -28.05
CA MET A 204 -5.01 -2.20 -27.25
C MET A 204 -6.23 -1.47 -26.65
N PRO A 205 -7.40 -2.12 -26.60
CA PRO A 205 -8.61 -1.51 -26.06
C PRO A 205 -8.63 -1.54 -24.51
N TRP A 206 -7.67 -0.86 -23.90
CA TRP A 206 -7.61 -0.75 -22.44
C TRP A 206 -8.84 -0.06 -21.87
N SER A 207 -9.26 -0.51 -20.70
CA SER A 207 -10.39 0.08 -19.97
C SER A 207 -9.87 0.97 -18.84
N ALA A 208 -10.17 2.26 -18.90
CA ALA A 208 -9.87 3.18 -17.82
C ALA A 208 -10.87 3.01 -16.68
N PRO A 209 -10.44 2.73 -15.44
CA PRO A 209 -11.35 2.73 -14.29
C PRO A 209 -11.68 4.14 -13.83
N ASN A 210 -12.81 4.26 -13.13
CA ASN A 210 -13.10 5.43 -12.31
C ASN A 210 -12.61 5.17 -10.88
N VAL A 211 -11.94 6.12 -10.26
CA VAL A 211 -11.64 6.07 -8.83
C VAL A 211 -12.82 6.68 -8.08
N VAL A 212 -13.47 5.87 -7.27
CA VAL A 212 -14.65 6.25 -6.48
C VAL A 212 -14.36 6.20 -4.99
N ALA A 213 -15.02 7.05 -4.23
CA ALA A 213 -14.98 7.06 -2.77
C ALA A 213 -16.21 6.33 -2.24
N ILE A 214 -16.03 5.11 -1.76
CA ILE A 214 -17.10 4.27 -1.20
C ILE A 214 -17.25 4.60 0.28
N ALA A 215 -18.46 4.89 0.74
CA ALA A 215 -18.73 5.12 2.15
C ALA A 215 -18.42 3.85 2.96
N SER A 216 -17.59 3.99 4.00
CA SER A 216 -17.35 2.90 4.94
C SER A 216 -18.49 2.80 5.96
N SER A 217 -18.94 1.59 6.26
CA SER A 217 -19.92 1.33 7.34
C SER A 217 -19.28 1.37 8.74
N HIS A 218 -17.96 1.54 8.84
CA HIS A 218 -17.20 1.41 10.08
C HIS A 218 -16.42 2.66 10.50
N GLN A 219 -16.30 3.66 9.60
CA GLN A 219 -15.52 4.88 9.85
C GLN A 219 -15.93 6.02 8.90
N GLU A 220 -15.49 7.24 9.20
CA GLU A 220 -15.81 8.42 8.39
C GLU A 220 -15.03 8.48 7.06
N GLN A 221 -13.78 8.00 7.07
CA GLN A 221 -12.93 8.02 5.87
C GLN A 221 -13.44 7.01 4.83
N PRO A 222 -13.65 7.41 3.57
CA PRO A 222 -14.15 6.53 2.53
C PRO A 222 -13.08 5.56 2.05
N ILE A 223 -13.54 4.43 1.48
CA ILE A 223 -12.71 3.43 0.83
C ILE A 223 -12.54 3.84 -0.64
N TYR A 224 -11.33 4.26 -1.04
CA TYR A 224 -11.06 4.57 -2.43
C TYR A 224 -10.88 3.30 -3.24
N SER A 225 -11.57 3.22 -4.38
CA SER A 225 -11.60 2.01 -5.21
C SER A 225 -11.61 2.37 -6.69
N LYS A 226 -10.87 1.61 -7.50
CA LYS A 226 -10.98 1.62 -8.97
C LYS A 226 -12.16 0.77 -9.39
N VAL A 227 -13.10 1.34 -10.12
CA VAL A 227 -14.25 0.62 -10.68
C VAL A 227 -14.18 0.66 -12.20
N TYR A 228 -14.16 -0.52 -12.80
CA TYR A 228 -14.15 -0.74 -14.24
C TYR A 228 -15.54 -1.16 -14.69
N LEU A 229 -16.12 -0.41 -15.64
CA LEU A 229 -17.45 -0.67 -16.18
C LEU A 229 -17.40 -1.16 -17.64
N PRO A 230 -18.19 -2.15 -18.03
CA PRO A 230 -18.28 -2.60 -19.42
C PRO A 230 -18.67 -1.47 -20.38
N LYS A 231 -18.17 -1.52 -21.61
CA LYS A 231 -18.58 -0.58 -22.65
C LYS A 231 -20.08 -0.74 -22.94
N GLY A 232 -20.81 0.37 -22.90
CA GLY A 232 -22.28 0.35 -23.07
C GLY A 232 -23.02 -0.13 -21.81
N TYR A 233 -22.35 -0.09 -20.65
CA TYR A 233 -22.99 -0.33 -19.37
C TYR A 233 -24.26 0.52 -19.20
N ASP A 234 -25.37 -0.13 -18.85
CA ASP A 234 -26.65 0.51 -18.57
C ASP A 234 -27.20 -0.04 -17.26
N GLN A 235 -27.49 0.84 -16.32
CA GLN A 235 -28.07 0.50 -15.01
C GLN A 235 -29.47 -0.15 -15.10
N ASN A 236 -30.16 0.00 -16.23
CA ASN A 236 -31.52 -0.48 -16.42
C ASN A 236 -31.61 -1.85 -17.13
N THR A 237 -30.47 -2.46 -17.46
CA THR A 237 -30.41 -3.78 -18.09
C THR A 237 -30.40 -4.92 -17.08
N ASN A 238 -30.19 -6.17 -17.54
CA ASN A 238 -30.00 -7.32 -16.67
C ASN A 238 -28.84 -7.09 -15.71
N LYS A 239 -28.95 -7.60 -14.49
CA LYS A 239 -27.92 -7.48 -13.47
C LYS A 239 -26.59 -8.06 -13.93
N ASN A 240 -25.51 -7.33 -13.67
CA ASN A 240 -24.16 -7.68 -14.08
C ASN A 240 -23.52 -8.68 -13.12
N LYS A 241 -22.55 -9.44 -13.63
CA LYS A 241 -21.59 -10.19 -12.84
C LYS A 241 -20.38 -9.29 -12.50
N ALA A 242 -19.73 -9.53 -11.37
CA ALA A 242 -18.62 -8.72 -10.94
C ALA A 242 -17.45 -9.53 -10.38
N VAL A 243 -16.27 -8.94 -10.41
CA VAL A 243 -15.06 -9.46 -9.79
C VAL A 243 -14.45 -8.40 -8.90
N MET A 244 -14.13 -8.77 -7.66
CA MET A 244 -13.35 -7.95 -6.73
C MET A 244 -11.91 -8.43 -6.69
N PHE A 245 -10.99 -7.50 -6.93
CA PHE A 245 -9.57 -7.72 -6.75
C PHE A 245 -9.10 -7.10 -5.45
N SER A 246 -8.26 -7.83 -4.71
CA SER A 246 -7.56 -7.33 -3.52
C SER A 246 -6.06 -7.36 -3.76
N HIS A 247 -5.41 -6.19 -3.69
CA HIS A 247 -3.95 -6.10 -3.87
C HIS A 247 -3.18 -6.83 -2.76
N GLY A 248 -1.92 -7.15 -3.02
CA GLY A 248 -1.01 -7.76 -2.05
C GLY A 248 -0.34 -6.75 -1.13
N ALA A 249 0.55 -7.23 -0.24
CA ALA A 249 1.32 -6.42 0.69
C ALA A 249 0.46 -5.34 1.33
N GLY A 250 -0.37 -5.68 2.31
CA GLY A 250 -1.46 -4.85 2.87
C GLY A 250 -1.20 -3.34 2.99
N TYR A 251 0.08 -2.94 3.02
CA TYR A 251 0.57 -1.56 3.09
C TYR A 251 0.80 -0.87 1.72
N LEU A 252 0.37 -1.45 0.60
CA LEU A 252 0.42 -0.80 -0.72
C LEU A 252 -0.81 0.07 -0.95
N GLN A 253 -0.72 0.94 -1.96
CA GLN A 253 -1.84 1.68 -2.52
C GLN A 253 -1.99 1.27 -3.98
N ASN A 254 -3.20 0.88 -4.40
CA ASN A 254 -3.47 0.56 -5.80
C ASN A 254 -4.58 1.43 -6.42
N SER A 255 -5.47 2.02 -5.62
CA SER A 255 -6.51 2.93 -6.10
C SER A 255 -6.01 4.36 -6.34
N HIS A 256 -4.80 4.50 -6.87
CA HIS A 256 -4.21 5.78 -7.30
C HIS A 256 -4.45 6.03 -8.81
N LEU A 257 -4.23 7.26 -9.25
CA LEU A 257 -4.47 7.70 -10.63
C LEU A 257 -3.24 7.56 -11.55
N GLY A 258 -2.15 6.98 -11.05
CA GLY A 258 -0.96 6.65 -11.84
C GLY A 258 -0.97 5.21 -12.35
N TRP A 259 0.08 4.83 -13.07
CA TRP A 259 0.31 3.48 -13.54
C TRP A 259 0.53 2.51 -12.38
N SER A 260 -0.23 1.44 -12.35
CA SER A 260 -0.17 0.47 -11.28
C SER A 260 1.02 -0.47 -11.38
N GLY A 261 1.63 -0.81 -10.24
CA GLY A 261 2.54 -1.96 -10.13
C GLY A 261 1.84 -3.29 -10.45
N TYR A 262 0.52 -3.32 -10.30
CA TYR A 262 -0.36 -4.44 -10.72
C TYR A 262 -0.82 -4.28 -12.17
N PHE A 263 0.11 -3.98 -13.09
CA PHE A 263 -0.22 -3.74 -14.50
C PHE A 263 -0.76 -4.99 -15.21
N ARG A 264 -0.40 -6.19 -14.76
CA ARG A 264 -0.94 -7.46 -15.30
C ARG A 264 -2.39 -7.63 -14.91
N GLU A 265 -2.71 -7.33 -13.65
CA GLU A 265 -4.08 -7.31 -13.14
C GLU A 265 -4.91 -6.23 -13.86
N TYR A 266 -4.36 -5.04 -14.10
CA TYR A 266 -5.00 -4.01 -14.93
C TYR A 266 -5.35 -4.53 -16.33
N MET A 267 -4.43 -5.26 -16.98
CA MET A 267 -4.66 -5.87 -18.29
C MET A 267 -5.76 -6.95 -18.21
N PHE A 268 -5.73 -7.77 -17.16
CA PHE A 268 -6.75 -8.78 -16.90
C PHE A 268 -8.11 -8.16 -16.60
N HIS A 269 -8.16 -7.09 -15.81
CA HIS A 269 -9.39 -6.32 -15.56
C HIS A 269 -9.97 -5.75 -16.86
N SER A 270 -9.12 -5.21 -17.74
CA SER A 270 -9.56 -4.73 -19.06
C SER A 270 -10.17 -5.86 -19.89
N MET A 271 -9.60 -7.06 -19.86
CA MET A 271 -10.16 -8.23 -20.54
C MET A 271 -11.51 -8.65 -19.92
N LEU A 272 -11.61 -8.71 -18.59
CA LEU A 272 -12.87 -9.06 -17.89
C LEU A 272 -13.99 -8.09 -18.25
N VAL A 273 -13.70 -6.80 -18.30
CA VAL A 273 -14.66 -5.76 -18.70
C VAL A 273 -15.17 -5.96 -20.13
N GLN A 274 -14.27 -6.35 -21.07
CA GLN A 274 -14.67 -6.69 -22.44
C GLN A 274 -15.56 -7.94 -22.50
N GLN A 275 -15.48 -8.83 -21.52
CA GLN A 275 -16.34 -9.99 -21.36
C GLN A 275 -17.62 -9.68 -20.53
N GLY A 276 -17.89 -8.40 -20.24
CA GLY A 276 -19.10 -7.93 -19.60
C GLY A 276 -19.08 -7.98 -18.06
N TYR A 277 -17.93 -8.15 -17.46
CA TYR A 277 -17.81 -8.06 -16.00
C TYR A 277 -17.68 -6.60 -15.55
N VAL A 278 -18.26 -6.27 -14.41
CA VAL A 278 -17.83 -5.13 -13.60
C VAL A 278 -16.65 -5.57 -12.76
N VAL A 279 -15.61 -4.74 -12.65
CA VAL A 279 -14.46 -5.06 -11.79
C VAL A 279 -14.26 -3.95 -10.77
N ILE A 280 -13.98 -4.32 -9.52
CA ILE A 280 -13.60 -3.40 -8.45
C ILE A 280 -12.25 -3.80 -7.88
N ASP A 281 -11.39 -2.80 -7.64
CA ASP A 281 -10.06 -2.93 -7.08
C ASP A 281 -9.94 -1.90 -5.95
N MET A 282 -9.81 -2.38 -4.71
CA MET A 282 -10.02 -1.57 -3.51
C MET A 282 -8.74 -1.33 -2.74
N ASP A 283 -8.59 -0.10 -2.22
CA ASP A 283 -7.64 0.21 -1.15
C ASP A 283 -8.32 0.05 0.21
N TYR A 284 -8.40 -1.19 0.67
CA TYR A 284 -8.94 -1.56 1.98
C TYR A 284 -8.11 -1.00 3.14
N ARG A 285 -8.64 -1.01 4.38
CA ARG A 285 -7.89 -0.64 5.58
C ARG A 285 -6.60 -1.45 5.69
N ALA A 286 -5.52 -0.82 5.98
CA ALA A 286 -4.09 -1.12 5.94
C ALA A 286 -3.35 -0.46 4.77
N SER A 287 -4.04 -0.13 3.65
CA SER A 287 -3.42 0.44 2.46
C SER A 287 -2.75 1.80 2.75
N LYS A 288 -1.67 2.10 2.01
CA LYS A 288 -0.90 3.35 2.09
C LYS A 288 -1.69 4.52 1.50
N GLY A 289 -1.36 5.74 1.94
CA GLY A 289 -1.89 6.98 1.35
C GLY A 289 -3.03 7.62 2.14
N TYR A 290 -3.50 6.95 3.19
CA TYR A 290 -4.70 7.32 3.94
C TYR A 290 -4.42 7.64 5.41
N GLY A 291 -3.14 7.74 5.80
CA GLY A 291 -2.69 8.08 7.14
C GLY A 291 -2.59 6.88 8.09
N ARG A 292 -2.12 7.20 9.32
CA ARG A 292 -1.79 6.24 10.36
C ARG A 292 -2.97 5.38 10.80
N ASP A 293 -4.11 6.00 11.09
CA ASP A 293 -5.26 5.30 11.67
C ASP A 293 -5.89 4.31 10.68
N TRP A 294 -5.85 4.61 9.38
CA TRP A 294 -6.23 3.69 8.32
C TRP A 294 -5.28 2.48 8.25
N ARG A 295 -3.98 2.75 8.29
CA ARG A 295 -2.94 1.72 8.25
C ARG A 295 -3.00 0.80 9.47
N THR A 296 -3.17 1.35 10.68
CA THR A 296 -3.14 0.60 11.94
C THR A 296 -4.47 -0.06 12.31
N ALA A 297 -5.53 0.14 11.53
CA ALA A 297 -6.85 -0.46 11.77
C ALA A 297 -6.84 -1.99 11.86
N ILE A 298 -5.84 -2.64 11.26
CA ILE A 298 -5.64 -4.09 11.28
C ILE A 298 -4.83 -4.60 12.48
N TYR A 299 -4.43 -3.72 13.39
CA TYR A 299 -3.62 -4.11 14.55
C TYR A 299 -4.27 -5.23 15.35
N ARG A 300 -3.54 -6.31 15.54
CA ARG A 300 -3.94 -7.54 16.25
C ARG A 300 -5.12 -8.30 15.62
N HIS A 301 -5.65 -7.89 14.44
CA HIS A 301 -6.77 -8.58 13.80
C HIS A 301 -6.79 -8.34 12.27
N MET A 302 -5.76 -8.82 11.58
CA MET A 302 -5.73 -8.82 10.11
C MET A 302 -6.88 -9.66 9.54
N GLY A 303 -7.43 -9.23 8.42
CA GLY A 303 -8.52 -9.91 7.71
C GLY A 303 -9.92 -9.46 8.12
N LYS A 304 -10.15 -8.97 9.35
CA LYS A 304 -11.49 -8.54 9.78
C LYS A 304 -11.87 -7.16 9.23
N PRO A 305 -11.08 -6.09 9.45
CA PRO A 305 -11.39 -4.77 8.88
C PRO A 305 -11.49 -4.80 7.36
N GLU A 306 -10.58 -5.52 6.71
CA GLU A 306 -10.53 -5.61 5.26
C GLU A 306 -11.75 -6.34 4.67
N VAL A 307 -12.19 -7.45 5.28
CA VAL A 307 -13.41 -8.16 4.85
C VAL A 307 -14.67 -7.31 5.06
N GLN A 308 -14.69 -6.46 6.09
CA GLN A 308 -15.76 -5.46 6.25
C GLN A 308 -15.76 -4.45 5.11
N ASP A 309 -14.57 -3.93 4.73
CA ASP A 309 -14.43 -3.01 3.60
C ASP A 309 -14.82 -3.68 2.27
N MET A 310 -14.46 -4.97 2.08
CA MET A 310 -14.90 -5.76 0.92
C MET A 310 -16.44 -5.87 0.86
N ARG A 311 -17.12 -6.04 1.99
CA ARG A 311 -18.57 -6.04 2.07
C ARG A 311 -19.18 -4.70 1.65
N ASP A 312 -18.59 -3.58 2.11
CA ASP A 312 -19.02 -2.25 1.69
C ASP A 312 -18.84 -2.06 0.18
N GLY A 313 -17.74 -2.58 -0.38
CA GLY A 313 -17.49 -2.60 -1.83
C GLY A 313 -18.54 -3.40 -2.62
N VAL A 314 -18.91 -4.60 -2.16
CA VAL A 314 -19.95 -5.40 -2.79
C VAL A 314 -21.32 -4.70 -2.71
N ASN A 315 -21.66 -4.14 -1.55
CA ASN A 315 -22.91 -3.38 -1.39
C ASN A 315 -22.96 -2.20 -2.37
N TRP A 316 -21.86 -1.45 -2.48
CA TRP A 316 -21.76 -0.35 -3.42
C TRP A 316 -21.95 -0.80 -4.88
N LEU A 317 -21.37 -1.94 -5.28
CA LEU A 317 -21.53 -2.51 -6.62
C LEU A 317 -23.00 -2.87 -6.91
N VAL A 318 -23.71 -3.43 -5.93
CA VAL A 318 -25.13 -3.79 -6.05
C VAL A 318 -25.99 -2.54 -6.21
N GLU A 319 -25.71 -1.49 -5.45
CA GLU A 319 -26.50 -0.25 -5.42
C GLU A 319 -26.17 0.69 -6.59
N ASN A 320 -24.90 0.77 -7.01
CA ASN A 320 -24.44 1.80 -7.94
C ASN A 320 -23.99 1.24 -9.31
N ALA A 321 -23.69 -0.06 -9.40
CA ALA A 321 -23.21 -0.69 -10.62
C ALA A 321 -24.12 -1.83 -11.11
N ASN A 322 -25.37 -1.89 -10.68
CA ASN A 322 -26.38 -2.89 -11.07
C ASN A 322 -25.82 -4.33 -11.08
N VAL A 323 -25.04 -4.68 -10.05
CA VAL A 323 -24.44 -6.01 -9.90
C VAL A 323 -25.41 -6.92 -9.15
N ASP A 324 -25.47 -8.20 -9.54
CA ASP A 324 -26.16 -9.23 -8.77
C ASP A 324 -25.25 -9.67 -7.61
N ALA A 325 -25.71 -9.49 -6.38
CA ALA A 325 -24.97 -9.91 -5.19
C ALA A 325 -24.63 -11.41 -5.17
N LYS A 326 -25.35 -12.24 -5.93
CA LYS A 326 -25.09 -13.68 -6.08
C LYS A 326 -24.10 -14.01 -7.20
N ARG A 327 -23.58 -13.01 -7.90
CA ARG A 327 -22.68 -13.17 -9.05
C ARG A 327 -21.42 -12.31 -8.90
N VAL A 328 -20.85 -12.34 -7.69
CA VAL A 328 -19.60 -11.63 -7.37
C VAL A 328 -18.53 -12.66 -7.01
N GLY A 329 -17.41 -12.64 -7.73
CA GLY A 329 -16.23 -13.42 -7.41
C GLY A 329 -15.12 -12.53 -6.82
N THR A 330 -14.14 -13.15 -6.17
CA THR A 330 -12.97 -12.45 -5.64
C THR A 330 -11.67 -13.12 -6.01
N TYR A 331 -10.60 -12.34 -6.17
CA TYR A 331 -9.25 -12.87 -6.29
C TYR A 331 -8.19 -11.90 -5.79
N GLY A 332 -7.04 -12.41 -5.45
CA GLY A 332 -5.89 -11.61 -5.07
C GLY A 332 -4.66 -12.46 -4.78
N GLY A 333 -3.50 -11.83 -4.77
CA GLY A 333 -2.21 -12.48 -4.54
C GLY A 333 -1.57 -12.06 -3.22
N SER A 334 -0.77 -12.95 -2.60
CA SER A 334 -0.06 -12.65 -1.37
C SER A 334 -1.02 -12.26 -0.24
N TYR A 335 -0.93 -11.03 0.28
CA TYR A 335 -1.94 -10.49 1.20
C TYR A 335 -3.35 -10.51 0.62
N GLY A 336 -3.51 -10.21 -0.68
CA GLY A 336 -4.80 -10.35 -1.37
C GLY A 336 -5.29 -11.79 -1.46
N GLY A 337 -4.37 -12.77 -1.55
CA GLY A 337 -4.68 -14.20 -1.44
C GLY A 337 -5.15 -14.58 -0.03
N PHE A 338 -4.50 -14.04 0.99
CA PHE A 338 -4.95 -14.12 2.37
C PHE A 338 -6.36 -13.53 2.55
N LEU A 339 -6.64 -12.34 2.00
CA LEU A 339 -7.97 -11.74 2.08
C LEU A 339 -9.04 -12.54 1.31
N THR A 340 -8.68 -13.13 0.18
CA THR A 340 -9.55 -14.06 -0.53
C THR A 340 -9.95 -15.22 0.38
N LEU A 341 -8.98 -15.85 1.07
CA LEU A 341 -9.27 -16.92 2.02
C LEU A 341 -10.12 -16.45 3.20
N MET A 342 -9.75 -15.33 3.84
CA MET A 342 -10.50 -14.78 4.98
C MET A 342 -11.94 -14.48 4.60
N SER A 343 -12.19 -13.87 3.45
CA SER A 343 -13.56 -13.58 3.00
C SER A 343 -14.36 -14.83 2.65
N MET A 344 -13.73 -15.82 1.99
CA MET A 344 -14.38 -17.08 1.64
C MET A 344 -14.73 -17.96 2.86
N PHE A 345 -13.91 -17.86 3.93
CA PHE A 345 -14.07 -18.69 5.13
C PHE A 345 -14.89 -18.01 6.23
N THR A 346 -14.83 -16.68 6.35
CA THR A 346 -15.49 -15.94 7.45
C THR A 346 -16.75 -15.18 7.01
N ALA A 347 -16.96 -15.01 5.70
CA ALA A 347 -18.10 -14.35 5.09
C ALA A 347 -18.58 -15.12 3.84
N PRO A 348 -19.01 -16.40 3.97
CA PRO A 348 -19.34 -17.29 2.82
C PRO A 348 -20.52 -16.80 1.98
N ASP A 349 -21.28 -15.85 2.49
CA ASP A 349 -22.39 -15.18 1.79
C ASP A 349 -21.89 -14.08 0.81
N LEU A 350 -20.64 -13.62 0.95
CA LEU A 350 -20.16 -12.44 0.25
C LEU A 350 -19.77 -12.71 -1.21
N PHE A 351 -19.11 -13.84 -1.47
CA PHE A 351 -18.61 -14.19 -2.79
C PHE A 351 -19.10 -15.56 -3.26
N GLN A 352 -19.37 -15.68 -4.56
CA GLN A 352 -19.80 -16.93 -5.17
C GLN A 352 -18.64 -17.87 -5.47
N SER A 353 -17.42 -17.32 -5.66
CA SER A 353 -16.20 -18.08 -5.83
C SER A 353 -14.97 -17.20 -5.52
N GLY A 354 -13.84 -17.83 -5.21
CA GLY A 354 -12.59 -17.13 -4.93
C GLY A 354 -11.38 -17.77 -5.58
N SER A 355 -10.37 -16.97 -5.92
CA SER A 355 -9.07 -17.46 -6.35
C SER A 355 -7.96 -16.84 -5.52
N ALA A 356 -7.33 -17.65 -4.66
CA ALA A 356 -6.24 -17.23 -3.78
C ALA A 356 -4.89 -17.58 -4.43
N LEU A 357 -4.06 -16.55 -4.68
CA LEU A 357 -2.77 -16.70 -5.36
C LEU A 357 -1.65 -16.52 -4.34
N ARG A 358 -0.63 -17.42 -4.32
CA ARG A 358 0.55 -17.28 -3.44
C ARG A 358 0.19 -16.76 -2.04
N LEU A 359 -0.77 -17.44 -1.43
CA LEU A 359 -1.53 -17.05 -0.25
C LEU A 359 -0.78 -17.23 1.07
N VAL A 360 -1.05 -16.38 2.06
CA VAL A 360 -0.72 -16.64 3.47
C VAL A 360 -1.91 -17.33 4.13
N SER A 361 -1.69 -18.52 4.70
CA SER A 361 -2.71 -19.27 5.45
C SER A 361 -2.52 -19.19 6.96
N ASP A 362 -1.29 -18.96 7.42
CA ASP A 362 -0.95 -18.90 8.85
C ASP A 362 0.18 -17.89 9.11
N TRP A 363 -0.15 -16.76 9.70
CA TRP A 363 0.79 -15.68 9.96
C TRP A 363 1.94 -16.04 10.90
N ALA A 364 1.80 -17.09 11.71
CA ALA A 364 2.86 -17.56 12.57
C ALA A 364 4.06 -18.16 11.81
N TYR A 365 3.87 -18.49 10.52
CA TYR A 365 4.91 -19.03 9.64
C TYR A 365 5.41 -18.02 8.60
N TYR A 366 4.91 -16.78 8.64
CA TYR A 366 5.43 -15.69 7.84
C TYR A 366 6.57 -14.96 8.57
N ASN A 367 7.24 -14.02 7.90
CA ASN A 367 8.38 -13.33 8.49
C ASN A 367 7.99 -12.41 9.65
N HIS A 368 8.68 -12.52 10.78
CA HIS A 368 8.38 -11.77 11.99
C HIS A 368 8.67 -10.28 11.89
N GLY A 369 9.60 -9.85 11.03
CA GLY A 369 9.87 -8.43 10.78
C GLY A 369 8.64 -7.66 10.29
N TYR A 370 7.72 -8.38 9.62
CA TYR A 370 6.43 -7.82 9.20
C TYR A 370 5.31 -8.13 10.20
N THR A 371 5.10 -9.42 10.52
CA THR A 371 3.92 -9.85 11.29
C THR A 371 3.95 -9.37 12.73
N ALA A 372 5.12 -9.35 13.38
CA ALA A 372 5.22 -8.94 14.78
C ALA A 372 4.92 -7.46 15.00
N ASN A 373 5.07 -6.61 14.01
CA ASN A 373 4.63 -5.22 14.07
C ASN A 373 3.11 -5.12 14.23
N ILE A 374 2.38 -5.94 13.48
CA ILE A 374 0.91 -5.89 13.38
C ILE A 374 0.24 -6.78 14.43
N LEU A 375 0.80 -7.96 14.70
CA LEU A 375 0.18 -8.99 15.55
C LEU A 375 0.89 -9.18 16.90
N ASN A 376 1.93 -8.40 17.21
CA ASN A 376 2.89 -8.62 18.30
C ASN A 376 3.69 -9.93 18.08
N MET A 377 4.43 -10.41 19.08
CA MET A 377 5.11 -11.71 18.95
C MET A 377 4.13 -12.87 19.22
N PRO A 378 4.26 -14.02 18.51
CA PRO A 378 3.32 -15.13 18.66
C PRO A 378 3.24 -15.67 20.10
N GLY A 379 4.34 -15.61 20.85
CA GLY A 379 4.38 -16.05 22.25
C GLY A 379 3.68 -15.08 23.22
N ASP A 380 3.60 -13.79 22.84
CA ASP A 380 3.02 -12.75 23.69
C ASP A 380 1.53 -12.54 23.39
N ASP A 381 1.11 -12.76 22.13
CA ASP A 381 -0.26 -12.52 21.66
C ASP A 381 -0.74 -13.61 20.68
N PRO A 382 -0.84 -14.88 21.11
CA PRO A 382 -1.25 -15.99 20.25
C PRO A 382 -2.65 -15.78 19.66
N ILE A 383 -3.55 -15.11 20.38
CA ILE A 383 -4.91 -14.83 19.93
C ILE A 383 -4.91 -13.94 18.68
N ALA A 384 -3.99 -12.99 18.55
CA ALA A 384 -3.87 -12.15 17.38
C ALA A 384 -3.54 -12.98 16.12
N TYR A 385 -2.68 -13.99 16.27
CA TYR A 385 -2.32 -14.90 15.18
C TYR A 385 -3.47 -15.85 14.80
N GLU A 386 -4.11 -16.49 15.76
CA GLU A 386 -5.24 -17.39 15.50
C GLU A 386 -6.37 -16.68 14.75
N ARG A 387 -6.82 -15.52 15.25
CA ARG A 387 -7.94 -14.79 14.63
C ARG A 387 -7.60 -14.11 13.31
N SER A 388 -6.31 -13.99 12.96
CA SER A 388 -5.83 -13.39 11.72
C SER A 388 -5.41 -14.44 10.68
N SER A 389 -5.39 -15.73 10.98
CA SER A 389 -4.86 -16.77 10.09
C SER A 389 -5.99 -17.63 9.51
N PRO A 390 -6.16 -17.62 8.18
CA PRO A 390 -7.26 -18.33 7.49
C PRO A 390 -7.39 -19.82 7.83
N ILE A 391 -6.29 -20.50 8.09
CA ILE A 391 -6.27 -21.93 8.36
C ILE A 391 -7.18 -22.34 9.54
N TYR A 392 -7.39 -21.43 10.49
CA TYR A 392 -8.28 -21.67 11.65
C TYR A 392 -9.76 -21.52 11.31
N PHE A 393 -10.09 -20.96 10.15
CA PHE A 393 -11.45 -20.73 9.66
C PHE A 393 -11.79 -21.57 8.43
N ALA A 394 -10.93 -22.50 8.01
CA ALA A 394 -11.07 -23.30 6.80
C ALA A 394 -12.38 -24.14 6.76
N GLU A 395 -12.97 -24.43 7.92
CA GLU A 395 -14.29 -25.09 8.03
C GLU A 395 -15.43 -24.26 7.40
N GLY A 396 -15.27 -22.93 7.31
CA GLY A 396 -16.25 -22.03 6.69
C GLY A 396 -16.26 -22.03 5.17
N LEU A 397 -15.43 -22.82 4.49
CA LEU A 397 -15.46 -22.92 3.03
C LEU A 397 -16.79 -23.58 2.57
N GLU A 398 -17.61 -22.79 1.84
CA GLU A 398 -18.91 -23.23 1.29
C GLU A 398 -19.02 -23.06 -0.23
N LYS A 399 -18.05 -22.41 -0.85
CA LYS A 399 -18.06 -22.00 -2.27
C LYS A 399 -16.77 -22.39 -2.97
N PRO A 400 -16.79 -22.52 -4.33
CA PRO A 400 -15.61 -22.88 -5.10
C PRO A 400 -14.40 -21.97 -4.83
N LEU A 401 -13.27 -22.61 -4.51
CA LEU A 401 -11.98 -21.95 -4.23
C LEU A 401 -10.89 -22.52 -5.14
N LEU A 402 -10.22 -21.67 -5.90
CA LEU A 402 -9.01 -22.01 -6.65
C LEU A 402 -7.77 -21.50 -5.90
N ILE A 403 -6.85 -22.41 -5.60
CA ILE A 403 -5.57 -22.10 -4.96
C ILE A 403 -4.47 -22.16 -6.01
N ASN A 404 -3.81 -21.04 -6.31
CA ASN A 404 -2.67 -20.97 -7.22
C ASN A 404 -1.37 -20.84 -6.41
N ALA A 405 -0.52 -21.87 -6.49
CA ALA A 405 0.60 -22.02 -5.59
C ALA A 405 1.94 -22.17 -6.32
N PRO A 406 2.84 -21.17 -6.25
CA PRO A 406 4.22 -21.28 -6.69
C PRO A 406 5.03 -22.15 -5.71
N MET A 407 5.86 -23.08 -6.24
CA MET A 407 6.62 -24.01 -5.40
C MET A 407 7.98 -23.45 -4.94
N VAL A 408 8.51 -22.46 -5.65
CA VAL A 408 9.83 -21.84 -5.37
C VAL A 408 9.65 -20.47 -4.73
N ASP A 409 8.50 -20.25 -4.09
CA ASP A 409 8.19 -19.00 -3.37
C ASP A 409 9.09 -18.87 -2.14
N ASP A 410 9.90 -17.81 -2.11
CA ASP A 410 10.85 -17.47 -1.06
C ASP A 410 10.33 -16.34 -0.14
N ASN A 411 9.12 -15.85 -0.40
CA ASN A 411 8.43 -14.85 0.39
C ASN A 411 7.32 -15.50 1.24
N VAL A 412 6.31 -16.09 0.58
CA VAL A 412 5.28 -16.90 1.23
C VAL A 412 5.54 -18.36 0.86
N PHE A 413 6.12 -19.08 1.78
CA PHE A 413 6.55 -20.44 1.52
C PHE A 413 5.41 -21.36 1.06
N PHE A 414 5.68 -22.24 0.11
CA PHE A 414 4.73 -23.24 -0.40
C PHE A 414 4.11 -24.10 0.72
N GLN A 415 4.77 -24.19 1.87
CA GLN A 415 4.26 -24.80 3.09
C GLN A 415 2.90 -24.29 3.52
N ASP A 416 2.60 -22.99 3.33
CA ASP A 416 1.29 -22.41 3.65
C ASP A 416 0.18 -23.08 2.85
N THR A 417 0.40 -23.26 1.54
CA THR A 417 -0.54 -24.00 0.67
C THR A 417 -0.67 -25.46 1.09
N VAL A 418 0.43 -26.15 1.36
CA VAL A 418 0.41 -27.57 1.74
C VAL A 418 -0.40 -27.80 3.02
N ARG A 419 -0.17 -26.97 4.03
CA ARG A 419 -0.89 -27.03 5.31
C ARG A 419 -2.39 -26.73 5.15
N LEU A 420 -2.72 -25.70 4.37
CA LEU A 420 -4.13 -25.36 4.11
C LEU A 420 -4.85 -26.48 3.36
N VAL A 421 -4.26 -27.03 2.31
CA VAL A 421 -4.83 -28.13 1.54
C VAL A 421 -5.06 -29.37 2.44
N GLN A 422 -4.09 -29.73 3.28
CA GLN A 422 -4.25 -30.82 4.24
C GLN A 422 -5.42 -30.53 5.20
N ARG A 423 -5.53 -29.30 5.69
CA ARG A 423 -6.62 -28.91 6.59
C ARG A 423 -8.00 -29.01 5.91
N LEU A 424 -8.11 -28.59 4.65
CA LEU A 424 -9.37 -28.71 3.87
C LEU A 424 -9.75 -30.19 3.65
N ILE A 425 -8.77 -31.06 3.40
CA ILE A 425 -9.00 -32.51 3.26
C ILE A 425 -9.50 -33.10 4.58
N GLU A 426 -8.87 -32.77 5.71
CA GLU A 426 -9.29 -33.22 7.05
C GLU A 426 -10.73 -32.76 7.41
N LEU A 427 -11.13 -31.62 6.91
CA LEU A 427 -12.49 -31.05 7.06
C LEU A 427 -13.47 -31.59 6.01
N GLU A 428 -13.05 -32.55 5.17
CA GLU A 428 -13.86 -33.16 4.11
C GLU A 428 -14.43 -32.14 3.10
N LYS A 429 -13.75 -30.98 2.90
CA LYS A 429 -14.15 -29.97 1.91
C LYS A 429 -13.87 -30.49 0.49
N GLN A 430 -14.82 -30.25 -0.42
CA GLN A 430 -14.75 -30.74 -1.81
C GLN A 430 -14.65 -29.61 -2.83
N ASP A 431 -15.14 -28.41 -2.49
CA ASP A 431 -15.24 -27.27 -3.41
C ASP A 431 -13.91 -26.47 -3.47
N PHE A 432 -12.75 -27.16 -3.59
CA PHE A 432 -11.48 -26.49 -3.83
C PHE A 432 -10.62 -27.24 -4.87
N GLU A 433 -9.89 -26.49 -5.65
CA GLU A 433 -8.90 -26.96 -6.62
C GLU A 433 -7.55 -26.30 -6.38
N THR A 434 -6.46 -26.99 -6.74
CA THR A 434 -5.10 -26.45 -6.68
C THR A 434 -4.46 -26.40 -8.05
N ALA A 435 -3.80 -25.30 -8.37
CA ALA A 435 -2.92 -25.14 -9.51
C ALA A 435 -1.50 -24.91 -9.01
N ILE A 436 -0.60 -25.86 -9.30
CA ILE A 436 0.80 -25.82 -8.86
C ILE A 436 1.69 -25.27 -9.97
N TYR A 437 2.57 -24.33 -9.62
CA TYR A 437 3.55 -23.72 -10.52
C TYR A 437 4.98 -24.08 -10.05
N PRO A 438 5.55 -25.19 -10.55
CA PRO A 438 6.72 -25.83 -9.94
C PRO A 438 8.00 -24.99 -9.98
N VAL A 439 8.14 -24.07 -10.94
CA VAL A 439 9.36 -23.28 -11.15
C VAL A 439 9.18 -21.80 -10.83
N GLU A 440 8.01 -21.42 -10.32
CA GLU A 440 7.70 -20.02 -10.10
C GLU A 440 8.00 -19.56 -8.66
N PRO A 441 8.65 -18.40 -8.50
CA PRO A 441 8.77 -17.68 -7.24
C PRO A 441 7.49 -16.89 -6.92
N HIS A 442 7.51 -16.08 -5.84
CA HIS A 442 6.38 -15.25 -5.41
C HIS A 442 5.80 -14.36 -6.51
N GLY A 443 6.64 -13.64 -7.22
CA GLY A 443 6.26 -12.95 -8.46
C GLY A 443 6.64 -13.80 -9.65
N PHE A 444 5.67 -14.38 -10.37
CA PHE A 444 5.95 -15.26 -11.49
C PHE A 444 6.88 -14.62 -12.52
N VAL A 445 7.83 -15.39 -13.03
CA VAL A 445 8.79 -14.93 -14.04
C VAL A 445 8.45 -15.41 -15.44
N GLN A 446 7.78 -16.57 -15.60
CA GLN A 446 7.44 -17.10 -16.91
C GLN A 446 6.12 -16.50 -17.43
N PRO A 447 6.09 -15.91 -18.64
CA PRO A 447 4.86 -15.41 -19.24
C PRO A 447 3.77 -16.49 -19.39
N SER A 448 4.16 -17.73 -19.65
CA SER A 448 3.24 -18.87 -19.74
C SER A 448 2.55 -19.18 -18.43
N SER A 449 3.23 -19.01 -17.30
CA SER A 449 2.66 -19.22 -15.96
C SER A 449 1.63 -18.13 -15.64
N TRP A 450 1.94 -16.86 -15.90
CA TRP A 450 0.98 -15.77 -15.78
C TRP A 450 -0.27 -16.00 -16.63
N LEU A 451 -0.09 -16.38 -17.90
CA LEU A 451 -1.22 -16.65 -18.79
C LEU A 451 -2.06 -17.84 -18.29
N ASN A 452 -1.41 -18.91 -17.78
CA ASN A 452 -2.12 -20.05 -17.23
C ASN A 452 -2.91 -19.69 -15.97
N GLU A 453 -2.34 -18.89 -15.07
CA GLU A 453 -3.00 -18.41 -13.86
C GLU A 453 -4.29 -17.63 -14.20
N TYR A 454 -4.19 -16.61 -15.04
CA TYR A 454 -5.36 -15.79 -15.43
C TYR A 454 -6.42 -16.62 -16.19
N ARG A 455 -6.02 -17.58 -17.03
CA ARG A 455 -6.98 -18.49 -17.69
C ARG A 455 -7.74 -19.35 -16.71
N ARG A 456 -7.09 -19.83 -15.63
CA ARG A 456 -7.75 -20.62 -14.58
C ARG A 456 -8.72 -19.75 -13.78
N ILE A 457 -8.31 -18.55 -13.40
CA ILE A 457 -9.17 -17.57 -12.71
C ILE A 457 -10.40 -17.25 -13.57
N TYR A 458 -10.19 -16.93 -14.85
CA TYR A 458 -11.28 -16.64 -15.78
C TYR A 458 -12.23 -17.83 -15.92
N LYS A 459 -11.70 -19.05 -16.07
CA LYS A 459 -12.49 -20.28 -16.15
C LYS A 459 -13.33 -20.49 -14.88
N LEU A 460 -12.76 -20.23 -13.70
CA LEU A 460 -13.51 -20.32 -12.45
C LEU A 460 -14.73 -19.38 -12.48
N PHE A 461 -14.50 -18.09 -12.81
CA PHE A 461 -15.56 -17.09 -12.85
C PHE A 461 -16.63 -17.37 -13.93
N GLU A 462 -16.23 -17.83 -15.11
CA GLU A 462 -17.21 -18.22 -16.15
C GLU A 462 -18.10 -19.40 -15.72
N ASN A 463 -17.60 -20.29 -14.87
CA ASN A 463 -18.35 -21.45 -14.39
C ASN A 463 -19.24 -21.14 -13.17
N THR A 464 -18.97 -20.05 -12.45
CA THR A 464 -19.61 -19.80 -11.15
C THR A 464 -20.42 -18.50 -11.08
N LEU A 465 -20.17 -17.53 -11.99
CA LEU A 465 -20.83 -16.21 -12.03
C LEU A 465 -21.76 -16.06 -13.29
#